data_03546a41ab70fdb6786b30d68cbb4c8c
#
_entry.id   03546a41ab70fdb6786b30d68cbb4c8c
#
_cell.length_a   1.000
_cell.length_b   1.000
_cell.length_c   1.000
_cell.angle_alpha   90.00
_cell.angle_beta   90.00
_cell.angle_gamma   90.00
#
_symmetry.space_group_name_H-M   'P 1'
#
loop_
_entity.id
_entity.type
_entity.pdbx_description
1 polymer ?
#
loop_
_entity_poly.entity_id
_entity_poly.type
_entity_poly.pdbx_seq_one_letter_code
_entity_poly.pdbx_strand_id
1 'polypeptide(L)'
;MKKSLLVFLLVSTSLSGVAQETNYSIIRNIPYYDDAKMESDAYIRERCVLDIYYPTDKKDFATVVWFHGGGLTGGEKELPDGLKHKNTCIIGVNYRLSPKVKAPAYIEDAAAAIAWAFENIEKYGGDASKIFVSGHSAGGYLTCMVGLDKKYLAAHNIDADRIAGLIPLSAQTITHFNIRRQRGIKNTQPVVDEFAPLFHVRPDAPPLLLITGDRELEMLGRYEENAYLARMMKVSGHKKTRLLELDGYDHGMVYPALPLVMKEINNILNGE
;
A
#
# COMPACT_ATOMS: atom_id res chain seq x y z
N MET A 1 -21.54 55.54 55.29
CA MET A 1 -21.01 54.22 55.07
C MET A 1 -20.99 53.99 53.57
N LYS A 2 -19.80 54.15 52.92
CA LYS A 2 -19.59 53.87 51.45
C LYS A 2 -19.09 52.44 51.27
N LYS A 3 -19.84 51.57 50.61
CA LYS A 3 -19.44 50.22 50.25
C LYS A 3 -18.67 50.29 48.92
N SER A 4 -17.35 50.01 48.96
CA SER A 4 -16.54 49.82 47.75
C SER A 4 -16.74 48.42 47.21
N LEU A 5 -17.16 48.33 45.95
CA LEU A 5 -17.31 47.08 45.20
C LEU A 5 -16.00 46.80 44.48
N LEU A 6 -15.30 45.75 44.89
CA LEU A 6 -14.09 45.29 44.25
C LEU A 6 -14.45 44.36 43.11
N VAL A 7 -14.25 44.77 41.85
CA VAL A 7 -14.46 43.94 40.67
C VAL A 7 -13.14 43.18 40.35
N PHE A 8 -13.17 41.87 40.54
CA PHE A 8 -12.05 40.99 40.08
C PHE A 8 -12.19 40.72 38.58
N LEU A 9 -11.29 41.27 37.80
CA LEU A 9 -11.17 40.96 36.36
C LEU A 9 -10.37 39.66 36.23
N LEU A 10 -11.04 38.54 35.89
CA LEU A 10 -10.37 37.29 35.50
C LEU A 10 -9.89 37.44 34.05
N VAL A 11 -8.58 37.60 33.86
CA VAL A 11 -7.95 37.54 32.58
C VAL A 11 -7.67 36.06 32.27
N SER A 12 -8.51 35.44 31.43
CA SER A 12 -8.26 34.12 30.87
C SER A 12 -7.26 34.24 29.73
N THR A 13 -5.98 33.88 29.98
CA THR A 13 -4.98 33.68 28.92
C THR A 13 -5.26 32.38 28.21
N SER A 14 -5.90 32.43 27.05
CA SER A 14 -5.96 31.30 26.11
C SER A 14 -4.56 31.10 25.53
N LEU A 15 -3.84 30.08 25.98
CA LEU A 15 -2.66 29.56 25.29
C LEU A 15 -3.12 28.93 23.97
N SER A 16 -3.03 29.69 22.88
CA SER A 16 -3.10 29.15 21.53
C SER A 16 -1.83 28.32 21.33
N GLY A 17 -1.92 27.01 21.53
CA GLY A 17 -0.86 26.09 21.16
C GLY A 17 -0.67 26.18 19.64
N VAL A 18 0.41 26.81 19.17
CA VAL A 18 0.86 26.70 17.78
C VAL A 18 1.20 25.22 17.58
N ALA A 19 0.41 24.52 16.78
CA ALA A 19 0.73 23.16 16.39
C ALA A 19 2.09 23.20 15.68
N GLN A 20 3.11 22.59 16.27
CA GLN A 20 4.44 22.52 15.70
C GLN A 20 4.35 21.72 14.39
N GLU A 21 4.76 22.33 13.29
CA GLU A 21 4.82 21.64 11.99
C GLU A 21 5.78 20.45 12.10
N THR A 22 5.31 19.28 11.68
CA THR A 22 6.12 18.05 11.67
C THR A 22 7.19 18.15 10.60
N ASN A 23 8.44 17.90 10.97
CA ASN A 23 9.55 17.84 10.05
C ASN A 23 9.63 16.48 9.37
N TYR A 24 10.02 16.46 8.09
CA TYR A 24 10.13 15.24 7.29
C TYR A 24 11.50 15.14 6.61
N SER A 25 11.96 13.93 6.42
CA SER A 25 13.17 13.60 5.67
C SER A 25 12.88 12.62 4.53
N ILE A 26 13.73 12.66 3.50
CA ILE A 26 13.70 11.70 2.40
C ILE A 26 15.07 11.05 2.28
N ILE A 27 15.10 9.70 2.23
CA ILE A 27 16.28 8.94 1.85
C ILE A 27 15.93 8.18 0.57
N ARG A 28 16.82 8.21 -0.41
CA ARG A 28 16.56 7.65 -1.74
C ARG A 28 17.45 6.47 -2.05
N ASN A 29 16.94 5.60 -2.92
CA ASN A 29 17.68 4.48 -3.52
C ASN A 29 18.28 3.53 -2.48
N ILE A 30 17.51 3.24 -1.42
CA ILE A 30 17.90 2.23 -0.43
C ILE A 30 17.69 0.84 -1.02
N PRO A 31 18.71 -0.02 -1.13
CA PRO A 31 18.54 -1.40 -1.56
C PRO A 31 17.73 -2.18 -0.52
N TYR A 32 16.83 -3.05 -0.98
CA TYR A 32 16.03 -3.89 -0.09
C TYR A 32 16.40 -5.38 -0.14
N TYR A 33 17.40 -5.74 -0.95
CA TYR A 33 18.11 -7.02 -0.87
C TYR A 33 19.48 -6.83 -0.21
N ASP A 34 20.06 -7.91 0.29
CA ASP A 34 21.42 -7.93 0.80
C ASP A 34 22.47 -7.71 -0.30
N ASP A 35 23.72 -7.41 0.09
CA ASP A 35 24.80 -7.09 -0.83
C ASP A 35 25.07 -8.26 -1.79
N ALA A 36 25.01 -9.50 -1.33
CA ALA A 36 25.27 -10.68 -2.16
C ALA A 36 24.22 -10.80 -3.29
N LYS A 37 22.94 -10.55 -2.97
CA LYS A 37 21.85 -10.55 -3.95
C LYS A 37 21.96 -9.36 -4.89
N MET A 38 22.32 -8.17 -4.38
CA MET A 38 22.54 -6.96 -5.19
C MET A 38 23.71 -7.11 -6.15
N GLU A 39 24.78 -7.83 -5.77
CA GLU A 39 25.94 -8.08 -6.63
C GLU A 39 25.67 -9.15 -7.68
N SER A 40 24.75 -10.09 -7.43
CA SER A 40 24.46 -11.21 -8.32
C SER A 40 23.85 -10.82 -9.68
N ASP A 41 23.16 -9.67 -9.75
CA ASP A 41 22.44 -9.24 -10.96
C ASP A 41 22.38 -7.70 -11.06
N ALA A 42 22.90 -7.16 -12.16
CA ALA A 42 22.86 -5.72 -12.44
C ALA A 42 21.43 -5.16 -12.48
N TYR A 43 20.45 -5.95 -12.89
CA TYR A 43 19.06 -5.51 -12.94
C TYR A 43 18.40 -5.48 -11.56
N ILE A 44 18.83 -6.32 -10.64
CA ILE A 44 18.48 -6.21 -9.22
C ILE A 44 19.01 -4.89 -8.66
N ARG A 45 20.31 -4.58 -8.88
CA ARG A 45 20.90 -3.29 -8.45
C ARG A 45 20.17 -2.08 -9.01
N GLU A 46 19.75 -2.17 -10.28
CA GLU A 46 19.02 -1.07 -10.95
C GLU A 46 17.63 -0.87 -10.36
N ARG A 47 16.90 -1.97 -10.13
CA ARG A 47 15.47 -1.89 -9.84
C ARG A 47 15.09 -2.16 -8.40
N CYS A 48 15.85 -2.95 -7.65
CA CYS A 48 15.43 -3.38 -6.32
C CYS A 48 15.83 -2.38 -5.23
N VAL A 49 15.35 -1.16 -5.39
CA VAL A 49 15.59 -0.02 -4.49
C VAL A 49 14.28 0.68 -4.11
N LEU A 50 14.27 1.29 -2.96
CA LEU A 50 13.14 2.06 -2.44
C LEU A 50 13.56 3.47 -2.01
N ASP A 51 12.58 4.38 -1.93
CA ASP A 51 12.72 5.68 -1.30
C ASP A 51 11.85 5.70 -0.04
N ILE A 52 12.34 6.31 1.03
CA ILE A 52 11.59 6.49 2.27
C ILE A 52 11.37 7.99 2.53
N TYR A 53 10.13 8.38 2.83
CA TYR A 53 9.72 9.69 3.32
C TYR A 53 9.10 9.52 4.71
N TYR A 54 9.67 10.13 5.74
CA TYR A 54 9.24 9.87 7.11
C TYR A 54 9.34 11.12 8.00
N PRO A 55 8.47 11.24 9.05
CA PRO A 55 8.55 12.30 10.03
C PRO A 55 9.76 12.10 10.94
N THR A 56 10.57 13.16 11.16
CA THR A 56 11.80 13.06 11.96
C THR A 56 11.58 13.38 13.45
N ASP A 57 10.48 14.03 13.78
CA ASP A 57 10.11 14.49 15.13
C ASP A 57 8.96 13.70 15.74
N LYS A 58 8.55 12.59 15.13
CA LYS A 58 7.51 11.69 15.62
C LYS A 58 8.06 10.29 15.84
N LYS A 59 7.37 9.52 16.67
CA LYS A 59 7.61 8.10 16.91
C LYS A 59 6.33 7.30 16.71
N ASP A 60 6.47 5.99 16.59
CA ASP A 60 5.38 5.01 16.50
C ASP A 60 4.38 5.30 15.37
N PHE A 61 4.86 5.95 14.32
CA PHE A 61 4.04 6.29 13.15
C PHE A 61 3.77 5.07 12.27
N ALA A 62 2.64 5.11 11.57
CA ALA A 62 2.28 4.14 10.56
C ALA A 62 3.13 4.30 9.29
N THR A 63 3.29 3.21 8.54
CA THR A 63 4.06 3.17 7.29
C THR A 63 3.20 2.64 6.16
N VAL A 64 3.22 3.31 5.01
CA VAL A 64 2.61 2.85 3.77
C VAL A 64 3.71 2.41 2.82
N VAL A 65 3.76 1.11 2.50
CA VAL A 65 4.58 0.59 1.41
C VAL A 65 3.77 0.73 0.12
N TRP A 66 4.26 1.58 -0.78
CA TRP A 66 3.58 1.97 -2.02
C TRP A 66 4.25 1.38 -3.25
N PHE A 67 3.48 0.65 -4.04
CA PHE A 67 3.91 0.09 -5.33
C PHE A 67 3.30 0.86 -6.49
N HIS A 68 4.14 1.32 -7.42
CA HIS A 68 3.71 2.04 -8.62
C HIS A 68 2.94 1.14 -9.61
N GLY A 69 2.16 1.76 -10.49
CA GLY A 69 1.51 1.09 -11.61
C GLY A 69 2.45 0.81 -12.79
N GLY A 70 1.88 0.61 -13.98
CA GLY A 70 2.63 0.43 -15.23
C GLY A 70 2.60 -0.99 -15.79
N GLY A 71 1.59 -1.79 -15.45
CA GLY A 71 1.31 -3.09 -16.09
C GLY A 71 2.39 -4.14 -15.93
N LEU A 72 3.26 -4.04 -14.91
CA LEU A 72 4.46 -4.85 -14.69
C LEU A 72 5.52 -4.73 -15.81
N THR A 73 5.40 -3.72 -16.68
CA THR A 73 6.27 -3.49 -17.83
C THR A 73 6.95 -2.13 -17.81
N GLY A 74 6.51 -1.22 -16.96
CA GLY A 74 7.02 0.14 -16.81
C GLY A 74 6.68 0.71 -15.45
N GLY A 75 7.02 1.97 -15.25
CA GLY A 75 6.81 2.70 -14.01
C GLY A 75 8.07 2.84 -13.15
N GLU A 76 8.01 3.80 -12.25
CA GLU A 76 9.09 4.14 -11.32
C GLU A 76 8.51 4.38 -9.93
N LYS A 77 9.33 4.11 -8.90
CA LYS A 77 8.98 4.39 -7.51
C LYS A 77 8.60 5.85 -7.33
N GLU A 78 7.57 6.06 -6.56
CA GLU A 78 7.05 7.38 -6.26
C GLU A 78 6.66 7.49 -4.79
N LEU A 79 6.59 8.71 -4.31
CA LEU A 79 6.09 9.07 -2.99
C LEU A 79 4.83 9.93 -3.20
N PRO A 80 3.62 9.35 -3.25
CA PRO A 80 2.40 10.08 -3.61
C PRO A 80 2.18 11.30 -2.72
N ASP A 81 2.03 12.49 -3.34
CA ASP A 81 1.90 13.75 -2.60
C ASP A 81 0.69 13.77 -1.66
N GLY A 82 -0.40 13.13 -2.05
CA GLY A 82 -1.61 13.05 -1.22
C GLY A 82 -1.45 12.24 0.07
N LEU A 83 -0.37 11.44 0.20
CA LEU A 83 0.00 10.74 1.43
C LEU A 83 1.02 11.50 2.28
N LYS A 84 1.70 12.51 1.73
CA LYS A 84 2.70 13.30 2.46
C LYS A 84 2.07 14.19 3.52
N HIS A 85 2.86 14.56 4.52
CA HIS A 85 2.48 15.47 5.62
C HIS A 85 1.28 14.97 6.46
N LYS A 86 1.14 13.64 6.62
CA LYS A 86 0.04 12.99 7.37
C LYS A 86 0.52 12.27 8.64
N ASN A 87 1.70 12.62 9.17
CA ASN A 87 2.34 11.92 10.29
C ASN A 87 2.56 10.41 10.02
N THR A 88 2.75 10.06 8.75
CA THR A 88 2.89 8.70 8.24
C THR A 88 4.16 8.61 7.42
N CYS A 89 4.86 7.49 7.49
CA CYS A 89 5.95 7.17 6.59
C CYS A 89 5.41 6.62 5.26
N ILE A 90 6.08 6.97 4.16
CA ILE A 90 5.80 6.42 2.84
C ILE A 90 7.08 5.77 2.33
N ILE A 91 6.99 4.52 1.89
CA ILE A 91 8.06 3.79 1.23
C ILE A 91 7.64 3.57 -0.22
N GLY A 92 8.23 4.31 -1.16
CA GLY A 92 8.01 4.14 -2.59
C GLY A 92 8.96 3.09 -3.15
N VAL A 93 8.45 2.04 -3.81
CA VAL A 93 9.20 0.85 -4.17
C VAL A 93 9.31 0.70 -5.69
N ASN A 94 10.55 0.51 -6.19
CA ASN A 94 10.81 -0.05 -7.50
C ASN A 94 10.91 -1.57 -7.42
N TYR A 95 10.53 -2.25 -8.47
CA TYR A 95 10.63 -3.70 -8.62
C TYR A 95 11.02 -4.04 -10.06
N ARG A 96 11.57 -5.24 -10.30
CA ARG A 96 11.96 -5.69 -11.64
C ARG A 96 10.73 -5.85 -12.54
N LEU A 97 10.90 -5.54 -13.81
CA LEU A 97 9.83 -5.42 -14.79
C LEU A 97 9.97 -6.45 -15.94
N SER A 98 8.83 -6.84 -16.47
CA SER A 98 8.74 -7.57 -17.74
C SER A 98 9.18 -6.65 -18.90
N PRO A 99 9.79 -7.17 -19.97
CA PRO A 99 10.08 -8.57 -20.25
C PRO A 99 11.42 -9.07 -19.66
N LYS A 100 12.23 -8.19 -19.02
CA LYS A 100 13.53 -8.59 -18.45
C LYS A 100 13.39 -9.72 -17.42
N VAL A 101 12.25 -9.73 -16.68
CA VAL A 101 11.88 -10.84 -15.79
C VAL A 101 10.45 -11.31 -16.06
N LYS A 102 10.12 -12.49 -15.55
CA LYS A 102 8.77 -13.07 -15.57
C LYS A 102 8.25 -13.28 -14.15
N ALA A 103 6.96 -13.59 -14.00
CA ALA A 103 6.44 -14.06 -12.72
C ALA A 103 7.22 -15.32 -12.26
N PRO A 104 7.55 -15.41 -10.95
CA PRO A 104 7.09 -14.56 -9.85
C PRO A 104 8.01 -13.37 -9.49
N ALA A 105 9.08 -13.08 -10.21
CA ALA A 105 10.19 -12.20 -9.80
C ALA A 105 9.72 -10.83 -9.25
N TYR A 106 8.75 -10.16 -9.88
CA TYR A 106 8.24 -8.87 -9.38
C TYR A 106 7.38 -9.00 -8.12
N ILE A 107 6.78 -10.16 -7.86
CA ILE A 107 6.04 -10.44 -6.62
C ILE A 107 7.05 -10.72 -5.49
N GLU A 108 8.12 -11.45 -5.80
CA GLU A 108 9.24 -11.70 -4.86
C GLU A 108 9.92 -10.39 -4.47
N ASP A 109 10.14 -9.49 -5.43
CA ASP A 109 10.70 -8.15 -5.16
C ASP A 109 9.77 -7.33 -4.26
N ALA A 110 8.46 -7.37 -4.50
CA ALA A 110 7.48 -6.70 -3.64
C ALA A 110 7.50 -7.26 -2.21
N ALA A 111 7.60 -8.58 -2.06
CA ALA A 111 7.71 -9.22 -0.75
C ALA A 111 9.01 -8.84 -0.03
N ALA A 112 10.14 -8.81 -0.74
CA ALA A 112 11.43 -8.38 -0.18
C ALA A 112 11.40 -6.91 0.30
N ALA A 113 10.77 -6.01 -0.46
CA ALA A 113 10.61 -4.62 -0.05
C ALA A 113 9.71 -4.46 1.19
N ILE A 114 8.63 -5.25 1.31
CA ILE A 114 7.79 -5.27 2.50
C ILE A 114 8.58 -5.86 3.69
N ALA A 115 9.34 -6.92 3.48
CA ALA A 115 10.20 -7.50 4.51
C ALA A 115 11.21 -6.48 5.02
N TRP A 116 11.86 -5.74 4.12
CA TRP A 116 12.74 -4.64 4.48
C TRP A 116 12.03 -3.62 5.39
N ALA A 117 10.79 -3.27 5.11
CA ALA A 117 10.03 -2.35 5.94
C ALA A 117 9.83 -2.90 7.36
N PHE A 118 9.45 -4.18 7.51
CA PHE A 118 9.31 -4.83 8.82
C PHE A 118 10.60 -4.85 9.62
N GLU A 119 11.75 -5.04 8.97
CA GLU A 119 13.06 -5.15 9.60
C GLU A 119 13.70 -3.81 9.95
N ASN A 120 13.32 -2.74 9.26
CA ASN A 120 14.06 -1.49 9.31
C ASN A 120 13.26 -0.28 9.81
N ILE A 121 11.92 -0.30 9.74
CA ILE A 121 11.15 0.93 9.97
C ILE A 121 11.31 1.52 11.38
N GLU A 122 11.58 0.70 12.38
CA GLU A 122 11.82 1.13 13.75
C GLU A 122 13.08 1.99 13.88
N LYS A 123 14.10 1.79 13.04
CA LYS A 123 15.30 2.63 12.97
C LYS A 123 14.98 4.07 12.58
N TYR A 124 13.87 4.28 11.87
CA TYR A 124 13.38 5.59 11.46
C TYR A 124 12.32 6.17 12.42
N GLY A 125 11.92 5.37 13.42
CA GLY A 125 10.93 5.77 14.43
C GLY A 125 9.50 5.31 14.12
N GLY A 126 9.28 4.48 13.10
CA GLY A 126 7.99 3.86 12.81
C GLY A 126 7.70 2.66 13.71
N ASP A 127 6.48 2.16 13.60
CA ASP A 127 6.00 0.97 14.32
C ASP A 127 5.78 -0.17 13.32
N ALA A 128 6.53 -1.26 13.48
CA ALA A 128 6.44 -2.44 12.61
C ALA A 128 5.08 -3.16 12.69
N SER A 129 4.26 -2.89 13.70
CA SER A 129 2.88 -3.38 13.77
C SER A 129 1.87 -2.55 12.95
N LYS A 130 2.32 -1.39 12.41
CA LYS A 130 1.49 -0.42 11.67
C LYS A 130 1.94 -0.27 10.22
N ILE A 131 2.33 -1.38 9.57
CA ILE A 131 2.71 -1.39 8.16
C ILE A 131 1.48 -1.71 7.30
N PHE A 132 1.13 -0.77 6.44
CA PHE A 132 0.09 -0.89 5.43
C PHE A 132 0.72 -1.08 4.05
N VAL A 133 0.08 -1.83 3.19
CA VAL A 133 0.54 -2.03 1.81
C VAL A 133 -0.51 -1.49 0.85
N SER A 134 -0.08 -0.68 -0.10
CA SER A 134 -0.94 -0.06 -1.09
C SER A 134 -0.21 0.08 -2.42
N GLY A 135 -0.92 0.39 -3.46
CA GLY A 135 -0.38 0.62 -4.79
C GLY A 135 -1.48 0.66 -5.83
N HIS A 136 -1.16 1.20 -6.99
CA HIS A 136 -2.12 1.38 -8.07
C HIS A 136 -1.92 0.36 -9.19
N SER A 137 -3.00 -0.16 -9.77
CA SER A 137 -2.97 -1.02 -10.96
C SER A 137 -2.08 -2.25 -10.76
N ALA A 138 -0.92 -2.34 -11.45
CA ALA A 138 0.08 -3.38 -11.20
C ALA A 138 0.59 -3.38 -9.75
N GLY A 139 0.74 -2.20 -9.13
CA GLY A 139 1.07 -2.07 -7.71
C GLY A 139 -0.04 -2.59 -6.80
N GLY A 140 -1.30 -2.35 -7.16
CA GLY A 140 -2.45 -2.94 -6.47
C GLY A 140 -2.48 -4.47 -6.58
N TYR A 141 -2.13 -5.00 -7.76
CA TYR A 141 -1.95 -6.44 -7.95
C TYR A 141 -0.88 -7.01 -7.01
N LEU A 142 0.29 -6.37 -6.93
CA LEU A 142 1.38 -6.78 -6.03
C LEU A 142 0.94 -6.72 -4.56
N THR A 143 0.22 -5.66 -4.16
CA THR A 143 -0.39 -5.52 -2.83
C THR A 143 -1.25 -6.74 -2.48
N CYS A 144 -2.16 -7.11 -3.39
CA CYS A 144 -3.03 -8.28 -3.19
C CYS A 144 -2.23 -9.59 -3.17
N MET A 145 -1.30 -9.80 -4.10
CA MET A 145 -0.53 -11.04 -4.19
C MET A 145 0.28 -11.30 -2.91
N VAL A 146 1.04 -10.32 -2.45
CA VAL A 146 1.88 -10.50 -1.24
C VAL A 146 1.04 -10.61 0.03
N GLY A 147 -0.09 -9.89 0.10
CA GLY A 147 -0.97 -9.94 1.28
C GLY A 147 -1.81 -11.22 1.38
N LEU A 148 -2.18 -11.82 0.25
CA LEU A 148 -3.07 -12.98 0.22
C LEU A 148 -2.32 -14.33 0.11
N ASP A 149 -1.25 -14.40 -0.70
CA ASP A 149 -0.41 -15.61 -0.80
C ASP A 149 0.75 -15.52 0.21
N LYS A 150 0.55 -16.16 1.36
CA LYS A 150 1.51 -16.13 2.47
C LYS A 150 2.93 -16.59 2.10
N LYS A 151 3.09 -17.41 1.06
CA LYS A 151 4.41 -17.98 0.71
C LYS A 151 5.47 -16.92 0.41
N TYR A 152 5.06 -15.77 -0.14
CA TYR A 152 6.02 -14.72 -0.54
C TYR A 152 6.69 -14.06 0.68
N LEU A 153 5.93 -13.67 1.70
CA LEU A 153 6.50 -13.12 2.94
C LEU A 153 7.11 -14.21 3.83
N ALA A 154 6.57 -15.44 3.80
CA ALA A 154 7.15 -16.56 4.52
C ALA A 154 8.60 -16.87 4.08
N ALA A 155 8.95 -16.62 2.80
CA ALA A 155 10.32 -16.71 2.30
C ALA A 155 11.30 -15.74 3.03
N HIS A 156 10.78 -14.71 3.67
CA HIS A 156 11.50 -13.75 4.51
C HIS A 156 11.25 -13.94 6.02
N ASN A 157 10.70 -15.09 6.44
CA ASN A 157 10.32 -15.39 7.82
C ASN A 157 9.29 -14.41 8.42
N ILE A 158 8.45 -13.82 7.59
CA ILE A 158 7.38 -12.90 7.99
C ILE A 158 6.02 -13.52 7.68
N ASP A 159 5.12 -13.51 8.66
CA ASP A 159 3.73 -13.86 8.42
C ASP A 159 3.00 -12.66 7.77
N ALA A 160 2.36 -12.90 6.63
CA ALA A 160 1.60 -11.87 5.91
C ALA A 160 0.46 -11.26 6.76
N ASP A 161 -0.04 -11.99 7.76
CA ASP A 161 -1.08 -11.51 8.67
C ASP A 161 -0.60 -10.41 9.62
N ARG A 162 0.71 -10.15 9.67
CA ARG A 162 1.27 -8.99 10.39
C ARG A 162 1.09 -7.67 9.66
N ILE A 163 0.71 -7.69 8.38
CA ILE A 163 0.36 -6.46 7.63
C ILE A 163 -0.89 -5.85 8.30
N ALA A 164 -0.83 -4.58 8.68
CA ALA A 164 -1.93 -3.90 9.36
C ALA A 164 -3.15 -3.69 8.46
N GLY A 165 -2.96 -3.55 7.15
CA GLY A 165 -4.03 -3.45 6.16
C GLY A 165 -3.52 -3.43 4.72
N LEU A 166 -4.33 -3.95 3.82
CA LEU A 166 -4.12 -3.98 2.38
C LEU A 166 -5.09 -3.00 1.71
N ILE A 167 -4.56 -2.03 0.96
CA ILE A 167 -5.38 -0.99 0.33
C ILE A 167 -4.99 -0.86 -1.16
N PRO A 168 -5.29 -1.89 -1.98
CA PRO A 168 -5.01 -1.86 -3.41
C PRO A 168 -5.97 -0.92 -4.16
N LEU A 169 -5.41 -0.10 -5.06
CA LEU A 169 -6.15 0.80 -5.93
C LEU A 169 -6.22 0.22 -7.33
N SER A 170 -7.43 -0.01 -7.84
CA SER A 170 -7.70 -0.54 -9.18
C SER A 170 -6.85 -1.76 -9.52
N ALA A 171 -6.75 -2.70 -8.56
CA ALA A 171 -5.93 -3.90 -8.66
C ALA A 171 -6.49 -4.89 -9.68
N GLN A 172 -5.64 -5.57 -10.43
CA GLN A 172 -6.05 -6.78 -11.13
C GLN A 172 -6.10 -7.96 -10.15
N THR A 173 -7.23 -8.63 -10.05
CA THR A 173 -7.44 -9.69 -9.05
C THR A 173 -7.52 -11.09 -9.63
N ILE A 174 -7.62 -11.22 -10.96
CA ILE A 174 -7.31 -12.45 -11.71
C ILE A 174 -5.83 -12.45 -12.09
N THR A 175 -5.33 -13.52 -12.72
CA THR A 175 -3.95 -13.59 -13.24
C THR A 175 -3.65 -12.39 -14.12
N HIS A 176 -2.62 -11.62 -13.75
CA HIS A 176 -2.34 -10.32 -14.37
C HIS A 176 -2.21 -10.41 -15.89
N PHE A 177 -2.76 -9.44 -16.62
CA PHE A 177 -2.81 -9.48 -18.09
C PHE A 177 -1.42 -9.63 -18.75
N ASN A 178 -0.37 -9.07 -18.13
CA ASN A 178 1.00 -9.23 -18.65
C ASN A 178 1.48 -10.68 -18.55
N ILE A 179 1.14 -11.39 -17.46
CA ILE A 179 1.45 -12.81 -17.29
C ILE A 179 0.68 -13.64 -18.33
N ARG A 180 -0.60 -13.36 -18.52
CA ARG A 180 -1.42 -14.02 -19.55
C ARG A 180 -0.84 -13.78 -20.94
N ARG A 181 -0.44 -12.55 -21.27
CA ARG A 181 0.17 -12.21 -22.55
C ARG A 181 1.48 -12.96 -22.79
N GLN A 182 2.33 -13.12 -21.79
CA GLN A 182 3.57 -13.90 -21.89
C GLN A 182 3.33 -15.39 -22.18
N ARG A 183 2.12 -15.88 -21.85
CA ARG A 183 1.65 -17.25 -22.12
C ARG A 183 0.83 -17.36 -23.42
N GLY A 184 0.73 -16.29 -24.23
CA GLY A 184 -0.07 -16.26 -25.44
C GLY A 184 -1.59 -16.20 -25.22
N ILE A 185 -2.03 -15.87 -24.00
CA ILE A 185 -3.46 -15.77 -23.62
C ILE A 185 -3.95 -14.35 -23.89
N LYS A 186 -5.11 -14.20 -24.54
CA LYS A 186 -5.70 -12.89 -24.85
C LYS A 186 -6.09 -12.13 -23.57
N ASN A 187 -5.98 -10.81 -23.60
CA ASN A 187 -6.37 -9.96 -22.46
C ASN A 187 -7.86 -10.09 -22.07
N THR A 188 -8.71 -10.45 -23.01
CA THR A 188 -10.15 -10.67 -22.81
C THR A 188 -10.48 -12.07 -22.27
N GLN A 189 -9.49 -12.97 -22.15
CA GLN A 189 -9.69 -14.30 -21.57
C GLN A 189 -9.30 -14.29 -20.10
N PRO A 190 -10.24 -14.42 -19.16
CA PRO A 190 -9.93 -14.49 -17.73
C PRO A 190 -9.19 -15.80 -17.41
N VAL A 191 -8.23 -15.72 -16.48
CA VAL A 191 -7.52 -16.87 -15.91
C VAL A 191 -7.39 -16.65 -14.41
N VAL A 192 -7.64 -17.70 -13.62
CA VAL A 192 -7.43 -17.71 -12.18
C VAL A 192 -6.53 -18.89 -11.84
N ASP A 193 -5.28 -18.59 -11.52
CA ASP A 193 -4.25 -19.57 -11.12
C ASP A 193 -3.42 -19.02 -9.96
N GLU A 194 -2.30 -19.65 -9.62
CA GLU A 194 -1.42 -19.25 -8.52
C GLU A 194 -0.89 -17.80 -8.60
N PHE A 195 -1.03 -17.14 -9.76
CA PHE A 195 -0.68 -15.73 -9.95
C PHE A 195 -1.90 -14.80 -9.94
N ALA A 196 -3.04 -15.29 -9.49
CA ALA A 196 -4.26 -14.52 -9.31
C ALA A 196 -4.51 -14.26 -7.82
N PRO A 197 -4.65 -13.00 -7.35
CA PRO A 197 -5.09 -12.74 -5.98
C PRO A 197 -6.36 -13.51 -5.59
N LEU A 198 -7.30 -13.66 -6.51
CA LEU A 198 -8.55 -14.39 -6.32
C LEU A 198 -8.35 -15.88 -5.98
N PHE A 199 -7.24 -16.48 -6.40
CA PHE A 199 -6.91 -17.88 -6.06
C PHE A 199 -6.59 -18.06 -4.57
N HIS A 200 -6.11 -17.00 -3.91
CA HIS A 200 -5.59 -17.01 -2.53
C HIS A 200 -6.57 -16.43 -1.50
N VAL A 201 -7.88 -16.48 -1.77
CA VAL A 201 -8.89 -16.04 -0.80
C VAL A 201 -8.81 -16.86 0.48
N ARG A 202 -8.83 -16.19 1.64
CA ARG A 202 -8.71 -16.83 2.95
C ARG A 202 -9.37 -15.99 4.05
N PRO A 203 -9.88 -16.62 5.13
CA PRO A 203 -10.64 -15.92 6.17
C PRO A 203 -9.78 -15.09 7.13
N ASP A 204 -8.50 -15.41 7.24
CA ASP A 204 -7.52 -14.86 8.18
C ASP A 204 -6.60 -13.77 7.56
N ALA A 205 -6.92 -13.30 6.36
CA ALA A 205 -6.14 -12.25 5.70
C ALA A 205 -6.16 -10.92 6.50
N PRO A 206 -5.18 -10.02 6.28
CA PRO A 206 -5.24 -8.66 6.80
C PRO A 206 -6.50 -7.93 6.32
N PRO A 207 -6.96 -6.87 7.04
CA PRO A 207 -8.03 -6.00 6.55
C PRO A 207 -7.78 -5.57 5.10
N LEU A 208 -8.80 -5.67 4.25
CA LEU A 208 -8.68 -5.45 2.81
C LEU A 208 -9.70 -4.40 2.35
N LEU A 209 -9.22 -3.23 1.92
CA LEU A 209 -10.04 -2.23 1.25
C LEU A 209 -9.67 -2.15 -0.23
N LEU A 210 -10.51 -2.68 -1.09
CA LEU A 210 -10.42 -2.55 -2.53
C LEU A 210 -11.02 -1.19 -2.95
N ILE A 211 -10.30 -0.39 -3.74
CA ILE A 211 -10.81 0.86 -4.29
C ILE A 211 -10.64 0.80 -5.82
N THR A 212 -11.73 1.02 -6.56
CA THR A 212 -11.73 1.04 -8.03
C THR A 212 -12.26 2.37 -8.54
N GLY A 213 -11.97 2.69 -9.80
CA GLY A 213 -12.74 3.69 -10.54
C GLY A 213 -14.15 3.18 -10.81
N ASP A 214 -14.89 3.99 -11.56
CA ASP A 214 -16.23 3.70 -12.04
C ASP A 214 -16.23 2.49 -12.99
N ARG A 215 -17.15 1.56 -12.79
CA ARG A 215 -17.21 0.30 -13.56
C ARG A 215 -17.35 0.51 -15.06
N GLU A 216 -17.98 1.59 -15.50
CA GLU A 216 -18.18 1.91 -16.90
C GLU A 216 -16.97 2.61 -17.53
N LEU A 217 -16.07 3.19 -16.72
CA LEU A 217 -14.91 3.96 -17.17
C LEU A 217 -13.58 3.23 -16.94
N GLU A 218 -13.56 2.24 -16.05
CA GLU A 218 -12.36 1.45 -15.73
C GLU A 218 -11.90 0.57 -16.90
N MET A 219 -10.70 0.05 -16.80
CA MET A 219 -10.20 -0.99 -17.69
C MET A 219 -11.14 -2.21 -17.68
N LEU A 220 -11.27 -2.88 -18.81
CA LEU A 220 -12.18 -4.02 -18.99
C LEU A 220 -12.14 -5.01 -17.83
N GLY A 221 -13.28 -5.21 -17.19
CA GLY A 221 -13.48 -6.17 -16.11
C GLY A 221 -12.82 -5.83 -14.79
N ARG A 222 -12.19 -4.67 -14.65
CA ARG A 222 -11.44 -4.32 -13.45
C ARG A 222 -12.33 -4.18 -12.21
N TYR A 223 -13.46 -3.52 -12.33
CA TYR A 223 -14.42 -3.43 -11.24
C TYR A 223 -14.97 -4.83 -10.88
N GLU A 224 -15.38 -5.61 -11.88
CA GLU A 224 -15.95 -6.93 -11.71
C GLU A 224 -14.96 -7.89 -11.04
N GLU A 225 -13.69 -7.86 -11.43
CA GLU A 225 -12.63 -8.65 -10.78
C GLU A 225 -12.55 -8.32 -9.27
N ASN A 226 -12.53 -7.03 -8.92
CA ASN A 226 -12.45 -6.58 -7.53
C ASN A 226 -13.74 -6.91 -6.75
N ALA A 227 -14.91 -6.74 -7.37
CA ALA A 227 -16.19 -7.10 -6.77
C ALA A 227 -16.28 -8.62 -6.52
N TYR A 228 -15.76 -9.42 -7.45
CA TYR A 228 -15.73 -10.87 -7.28
C TYR A 228 -14.74 -11.29 -6.17
N LEU A 229 -13.54 -10.69 -6.12
CA LEU A 229 -12.61 -10.93 -5.01
C LEU A 229 -13.27 -10.56 -3.66
N ALA A 230 -13.88 -9.39 -3.55
CA ALA A 230 -14.56 -8.97 -2.32
C ALA A 230 -15.66 -9.97 -1.91
N ARG A 231 -16.44 -10.47 -2.89
CA ARG A 231 -17.46 -11.49 -2.64
C ARG A 231 -16.86 -12.79 -2.14
N MET A 232 -15.80 -13.28 -2.77
CA MET A 232 -15.15 -14.54 -2.42
C MET A 232 -14.45 -14.47 -1.06
N MET A 233 -13.80 -13.35 -0.72
CA MET A 233 -13.27 -13.12 0.62
C MET A 233 -14.38 -13.22 1.68
N LYS A 234 -15.53 -12.60 1.44
CA LYS A 234 -16.67 -12.67 2.34
C LYS A 234 -17.24 -14.10 2.45
N VAL A 235 -17.33 -14.83 1.32
CA VAL A 235 -17.82 -16.23 1.30
C VAL A 235 -16.86 -17.16 2.04
N SER A 236 -15.54 -16.92 1.96
CA SER A 236 -14.53 -17.68 2.71
C SER A 236 -14.52 -17.36 4.22
N GLY A 237 -15.31 -16.38 4.67
CA GLY A 237 -15.43 -16.02 6.08
C GLY A 237 -14.62 -14.79 6.49
N HIS A 238 -13.91 -14.11 5.57
CA HIS A 238 -13.19 -12.90 5.87
C HIS A 238 -14.14 -11.74 6.18
N LYS A 239 -14.02 -11.13 7.36
CA LYS A 239 -14.98 -10.14 7.88
C LYS A 239 -14.57 -8.69 7.61
N LYS A 240 -13.32 -8.46 7.21
CA LYS A 240 -12.74 -7.11 7.08
C LYS A 240 -12.40 -6.78 5.61
N THR A 241 -13.24 -7.25 4.66
CA THR A 241 -13.14 -6.87 3.25
C THR A 241 -14.22 -5.86 2.89
N ARG A 242 -13.81 -4.76 2.26
CA ARG A 242 -14.70 -3.74 1.68
C ARG A 242 -14.27 -3.42 0.26
N LEU A 243 -15.24 -2.94 -0.54
CA LEU A 243 -15.02 -2.41 -1.88
C LEU A 243 -15.63 -1.02 -1.95
N LEU A 244 -14.87 -0.07 -2.49
CA LEU A 244 -15.33 1.26 -2.84
C LEU A 244 -15.17 1.46 -4.33
N GLU A 245 -16.20 2.00 -4.95
CA GLU A 245 -16.21 2.45 -6.34
C GLU A 245 -16.21 3.99 -6.36
N LEU A 246 -15.35 4.58 -7.17
CA LEU A 246 -15.27 6.02 -7.35
C LEU A 246 -16.01 6.40 -8.64
N ASP A 247 -17.29 6.70 -8.49
CA ASP A 247 -18.18 7.12 -9.56
C ASP A 247 -17.60 8.29 -10.37
N GLY A 248 -17.62 8.18 -11.70
CA GLY A 248 -17.10 9.18 -12.62
C GLY A 248 -15.58 9.22 -12.79
N TYR A 249 -14.81 8.33 -12.14
CA TYR A 249 -13.36 8.24 -12.32
C TYR A 249 -12.95 7.00 -13.09
N ASP A 250 -12.10 7.17 -14.08
CA ASP A 250 -11.49 6.08 -14.83
C ASP A 250 -10.35 5.37 -14.08
N HIS A 251 -9.54 4.57 -14.77
CA HIS A 251 -8.38 3.89 -14.21
C HIS A 251 -7.33 4.82 -13.55
N GLY A 252 -7.34 6.12 -13.92
CA GLY A 252 -6.46 7.15 -13.33
C GLY A 252 -6.88 7.66 -11.95
N MET A 253 -7.77 6.97 -11.25
CA MET A 253 -8.42 7.35 -9.98
C MET A 253 -7.50 7.51 -8.76
N VAL A 254 -6.20 7.47 -8.91
CA VAL A 254 -5.22 7.49 -7.80
C VAL A 254 -5.42 8.70 -6.89
N TYR A 255 -5.43 9.91 -7.47
CA TYR A 255 -5.51 11.14 -6.69
C TYR A 255 -6.75 11.22 -5.78
N PRO A 256 -7.99 10.99 -6.27
CA PRO A 256 -9.19 10.98 -5.44
C PRO A 256 -9.22 9.80 -4.44
N ALA A 257 -8.49 8.72 -4.67
CA ALA A 257 -8.41 7.58 -3.76
C ALA A 257 -7.49 7.82 -2.55
N LEU A 258 -6.44 8.65 -2.66
CA LEU A 258 -5.45 8.82 -1.58
C LEU A 258 -6.06 9.31 -0.25
N PRO A 259 -7.04 10.22 -0.20
CA PRO A 259 -7.74 10.55 1.04
C PRO A 259 -8.48 9.36 1.67
N LEU A 260 -9.01 8.44 0.84
CA LEU A 260 -9.67 7.23 1.32
C LEU A 260 -8.67 6.21 1.88
N VAL A 261 -7.47 6.12 1.28
CA VAL A 261 -6.34 5.34 1.83
C VAL A 261 -6.01 5.83 3.24
N MET A 262 -5.82 7.14 3.43
CA MET A 262 -5.52 7.71 4.74
C MET A 262 -6.66 7.54 5.75
N LYS A 263 -7.92 7.66 5.30
CA LYS A 263 -9.09 7.41 6.13
C LYS A 263 -9.11 5.96 6.63
N GLU A 264 -8.84 4.99 5.74
CA GLU A 264 -8.81 3.59 6.13
C GLU A 264 -7.70 3.28 7.12
N ILE A 265 -6.50 3.82 6.89
CA ILE A 265 -5.38 3.69 7.84
C ILE A 265 -5.80 4.19 9.23
N ASN A 266 -6.39 5.37 9.31
CA ASN A 266 -6.84 5.95 10.57
C ASN A 266 -7.95 5.10 11.24
N ASN A 267 -8.92 4.60 10.47
CA ASN A 267 -9.97 3.72 10.99
C ASN A 267 -9.36 2.46 11.63
N ILE A 268 -8.47 1.78 10.92
CA ILE A 268 -7.81 0.57 11.44
C ILE A 268 -6.99 0.87 12.70
N LEU A 269 -6.24 1.99 12.71
CA LEU A 269 -5.44 2.38 13.88
C LEU A 269 -6.30 2.74 15.09
N ASN A 270 -7.52 3.25 14.89
CA ASN A 270 -8.48 3.58 15.94
C ASN A 270 -9.35 2.37 16.36
N GLY A 271 -9.22 1.22 15.68
CA GLY A 271 -10.01 0.01 15.97
C GLY A 271 -11.44 0.06 15.43
N GLU A 272 -11.69 0.87 14.38
CA GLU A 272 -13.00 1.06 13.74
C GLU A 272 -13.27 0.05 12.60
#